data_b214f3b6cf5efb34d539cc762c086d1d
#
_entry.id   b214f3b6cf5efb34d539cc762c086d1d
#
_cell.length_a   1.000
_cell.length_b   1.000
_cell.length_c   1.000
_cell.angle_alpha   90.00
_cell.angle_beta   90.00
_cell.angle_gamma   90.00
#
_symmetry.space_group_name_H-M   'P 1'
#
loop_
_entity.id
_entity.type
_entity.pdbx_description
1 polymer ?
#
loop_
_entity_poly.entity_id
_entity_poly.type
_entity_poly.pdbx_seq_one_letter_code
_entity_poly.pdbx_strand_id
1 'polypeptide(L)'
;MADKNIGKITQVIGAVLDLKFSEGYLPEINDAVEITRKDGEKLVVEVAQHLGDDIVRCIAMGPTDGLVRGMDAVATGGPISVPVGEATLGRIFNVLGEPIDEKEAPKDVEYAPIHRKAPSFEEQATQTEMLETGIKVVDLLCPYQKGGKIGLFGGAGVGKTVLIQELITNIATEHGGYSVFTGVGERTREGNDLYYEMTESGVIKKTAMVFGQMNEPPGARMRVGLTGLTLAEYFRDKGGKDVLLFIDNIFRFTQAGSEVSALLGRMPSAVGYQPTLQTEMGALQERITSTKNGSITSVQAVYVPADDLTDPAPTTTFAHLDATTVLSRAITELGIYPAVDPLESTSRILDPHIVGEEHYKVARGVQEILQKYKELQDIIAILGMDELSEEDKLVVSRARKIQRFLSQPFHVATQFTGLEGRYVPIGETIQGFKEILEGKHDDIPEGYFLNAGNIDDVLARVK
;
A
#
# COMPACT_ATOMS: atom_id res chain seq x y z
N MET A 1 -19.24 -27.80 30.91
CA MET A 1 -18.11 -27.60 29.95
C MET A 1 -17.76 -26.12 29.77
N ALA A 2 -18.50 -25.18 30.36
CA ALA A 2 -18.30 -23.73 30.16
C ALA A 2 -17.10 -23.13 30.93
N ASP A 3 -16.56 -23.79 31.92
CA ASP A 3 -15.56 -23.20 32.83
C ASP A 3 -14.07 -23.44 32.42
N LYS A 4 -13.82 -24.26 31.39
CA LYS A 4 -12.44 -24.60 31.02
C LYS A 4 -11.74 -23.53 30.19
N ASN A 5 -12.47 -22.64 29.54
CA ASN A 5 -11.93 -21.59 28.69
C ASN A 5 -11.74 -20.24 29.37
N ILE A 6 -11.92 -20.19 30.69
CA ILE A 6 -11.75 -18.98 31.51
C ILE A 6 -10.40 -19.04 32.20
N GLY A 7 -9.54 -18.07 31.91
CA GLY A 7 -8.27 -17.83 32.57
C GLY A 7 -8.35 -16.60 33.49
N LYS A 8 -7.25 -16.36 34.19
CA LYS A 8 -7.08 -15.22 35.11
C LYS A 8 -5.83 -14.44 34.74
N ILE A 9 -5.91 -13.12 34.82
CA ILE A 9 -4.73 -12.25 34.66
C ILE A 9 -3.78 -12.51 35.84
N THR A 10 -2.55 -12.84 35.54
CA THR A 10 -1.48 -13.01 36.53
C THR A 10 -0.51 -11.84 36.55
N GLN A 11 -0.30 -11.21 35.42
CA GLN A 11 0.64 -10.09 35.28
C GLN A 11 0.24 -9.18 34.11
N VAL A 12 0.50 -7.88 34.28
CA VAL A 12 0.35 -6.85 33.23
C VAL A 12 1.67 -6.11 33.09
N ILE A 13 2.25 -6.12 31.89
CA ILE A 13 3.53 -5.46 31.58
C ILE A 13 3.29 -4.56 30.35
N GLY A 14 2.84 -3.32 30.58
CA GLY A 14 2.48 -2.43 29.47
C GLY A 14 1.40 -3.05 28.58
N ALA A 15 1.68 -3.21 27.31
CA ALA A 15 0.76 -3.79 26.32
C ALA A 15 0.78 -5.34 26.29
N VAL A 16 1.47 -6.00 27.21
CA VAL A 16 1.59 -7.45 27.32
C VAL A 16 0.99 -7.94 28.61
N LEU A 17 0.29 -9.07 28.55
CA LEU A 17 -0.43 -9.69 29.68
C LEU A 17 -0.05 -11.17 29.79
N ASP A 18 0.09 -11.64 31.03
CA ASP A 18 0.20 -13.07 31.31
C ASP A 18 -1.14 -13.57 31.89
N LEU A 19 -1.66 -14.64 31.29
CA LEU A 19 -2.93 -15.26 31.66
C LEU A 19 -2.69 -16.71 32.05
N LYS A 20 -3.25 -17.12 33.16
CA LYS A 20 -3.23 -18.51 33.63
C LYS A 20 -4.58 -19.18 33.38
N PHE A 21 -4.55 -20.31 32.68
CA PHE A 21 -5.73 -21.13 32.41
C PHE A 21 -5.76 -22.37 33.31
N SER A 22 -6.85 -23.11 33.23
CA SER A 22 -6.99 -24.36 33.97
C SER A 22 -6.11 -25.46 33.37
N GLU A 23 -5.66 -26.40 34.19
CA GLU A 23 -4.89 -27.55 33.76
C GLU A 23 -5.58 -28.32 32.61
N GLY A 24 -4.82 -28.57 31.56
CA GLY A 24 -5.31 -29.28 30.36
C GLY A 24 -6.10 -28.47 29.37
N TYR A 25 -6.25 -27.14 29.58
CA TYR A 25 -6.76 -26.22 28.60
C TYR A 25 -5.79 -25.05 28.41
N LEU A 26 -5.34 -24.85 27.18
CA LEU A 26 -4.47 -23.74 26.83
C LEU A 26 -4.87 -23.22 25.45
N PRO A 27 -5.19 -21.92 25.29
CA PRO A 27 -5.45 -21.37 23.97
C PRO A 27 -4.20 -21.46 23.07
N GLU A 28 -4.43 -21.62 21.80
CA GLU A 28 -3.35 -21.73 20.81
C GLU A 28 -2.70 -20.36 20.56
N ILE A 29 -1.50 -20.40 19.98
CA ILE A 29 -0.84 -19.17 19.50
C ILE A 29 -1.73 -18.50 18.44
N ASN A 30 -1.83 -17.19 18.52
CA ASN A 30 -2.74 -16.31 17.75
C ASN A 30 -4.22 -16.36 18.12
N ASP A 31 -4.62 -17.17 19.09
CA ASP A 31 -6.00 -17.14 19.56
C ASP A 31 -6.33 -15.80 20.27
N ALA A 32 -7.55 -15.35 20.09
CA ALA A 32 -8.09 -14.19 20.76
C ALA A 32 -8.66 -14.57 22.12
N VAL A 33 -8.40 -13.72 23.11
CA VAL A 33 -8.94 -13.83 24.46
C VAL A 33 -9.60 -12.51 24.83
N GLU A 34 -10.81 -12.56 25.38
CA GLU A 34 -11.58 -11.39 25.77
C GLU A 34 -11.51 -11.15 27.29
N ILE A 35 -11.25 -9.91 27.68
CA ILE A 35 -11.26 -9.46 29.06
C ILE A 35 -12.33 -8.37 29.18
N THR A 36 -13.32 -8.59 30.06
CA THR A 36 -14.35 -7.59 30.33
C THR A 36 -13.91 -6.69 31.48
N ARG A 37 -13.83 -5.38 31.21
CA ARG A 37 -13.49 -4.37 32.22
C ARG A 37 -14.64 -4.10 33.16
N LYS A 38 -14.36 -3.40 34.26
CA LYS A 38 -15.37 -3.05 35.26
C LYS A 38 -16.50 -2.17 34.71
N ASP A 39 -16.24 -1.36 33.71
CA ASP A 39 -17.20 -0.51 33.00
C ASP A 39 -18.01 -1.26 31.94
N GLY A 40 -17.72 -2.55 31.73
CA GLY A 40 -18.35 -3.41 30.73
C GLY A 40 -17.68 -3.40 29.35
N GLU A 41 -16.67 -2.56 29.14
CA GLU A 41 -15.89 -2.59 27.89
C GLU A 41 -15.06 -3.86 27.76
N LYS A 42 -14.94 -4.37 26.55
CA LYS A 42 -14.14 -5.54 26.25
C LYS A 42 -12.77 -5.14 25.70
N LEU A 43 -11.73 -5.75 26.26
CA LEU A 43 -10.39 -5.74 25.70
C LEU A 43 -10.10 -7.10 25.06
N VAL A 44 -9.67 -7.09 23.81
CA VAL A 44 -9.19 -8.29 23.14
C VAL A 44 -7.66 -8.33 23.24
N VAL A 45 -7.13 -9.50 23.61
CA VAL A 45 -5.71 -9.79 23.61
C VAL A 45 -5.44 -11.03 22.75
N GLU A 46 -4.27 -11.11 22.16
CA GLU A 46 -3.87 -12.22 21.28
C GLU A 46 -2.73 -13.02 21.93
N VAL A 47 -2.87 -14.34 21.93
CA VAL A 47 -1.84 -15.24 22.48
C VAL A 47 -0.59 -15.18 21.61
N ALA A 48 0.55 -14.81 22.21
CA ALA A 48 1.84 -14.70 21.53
C ALA A 48 2.80 -15.84 21.91
N GLN A 49 2.78 -16.30 23.16
CA GLN A 49 3.70 -17.32 23.68
C GLN A 49 3.03 -18.20 24.73
N HIS A 50 3.48 -19.45 24.78
CA HIS A 50 3.23 -20.35 25.92
C HIS A 50 4.44 -20.30 26.85
N LEU A 51 4.24 -19.97 28.13
CA LEU A 51 5.31 -19.83 29.10
C LEU A 51 5.55 -21.07 29.96
N GLY A 52 4.67 -22.08 29.88
CA GLY A 52 4.62 -23.21 30.80
C GLY A 52 3.68 -22.93 31.97
N ASP A 53 3.44 -23.94 32.80
CA ASP A 53 2.57 -23.86 34.01
C ASP A 53 1.14 -23.32 33.70
N ASP A 54 0.61 -23.67 32.55
CA ASP A 54 -0.70 -23.22 32.03
C ASP A 54 -0.81 -21.70 31.84
N ILE A 55 0.33 -21.01 31.68
CA ILE A 55 0.40 -19.56 31.45
C ILE A 55 0.68 -19.26 29.98
N VAL A 56 -0.10 -18.33 29.43
CA VAL A 56 0.12 -17.76 28.11
C VAL A 56 0.45 -16.28 28.23
N ARG A 57 1.35 -15.80 27.38
CA ARG A 57 1.66 -14.38 27.22
C ARG A 57 0.93 -13.83 26.02
N CYS A 58 0.19 -12.76 26.22
CA CYS A 58 -0.69 -12.16 25.23
C CYS A 58 -0.31 -10.71 24.95
N ILE A 59 -0.65 -10.26 23.74
CA ILE A 59 -0.49 -8.89 23.27
C ILE A 59 -1.86 -8.23 23.27
N ALA A 60 -1.99 -7.05 23.89
CA ALA A 60 -3.24 -6.32 23.93
C ALA A 60 -3.51 -5.55 22.63
N MET A 61 -4.75 -5.59 22.16
CA MET A 61 -5.23 -4.84 21.00
C MET A 61 -5.82 -3.48 21.39
N GLY A 62 -5.85 -3.15 22.67
CA GLY A 62 -6.29 -1.89 23.21
C GLY A 62 -5.48 -1.50 24.46
N PRO A 63 -5.79 -0.35 25.08
CA PRO A 63 -5.14 0.08 26.32
C PRO A 63 -5.32 -0.92 27.45
N THR A 64 -4.29 -1.13 28.26
CA THR A 64 -4.31 -2.06 29.41
C THR A 64 -4.62 -1.37 30.73
N ASP A 65 -4.90 -0.08 30.72
CA ASP A 65 -5.22 0.70 31.90
C ASP A 65 -6.42 0.13 32.66
N GLY A 66 -6.32 0.09 33.99
CA GLY A 66 -7.39 -0.41 34.85
C GLY A 66 -7.49 -1.93 34.96
N LEU A 67 -6.65 -2.69 34.26
CA LEU A 67 -6.56 -4.14 34.43
C LEU A 67 -5.85 -4.49 35.73
N VAL A 68 -6.40 -5.46 36.43
CA VAL A 68 -5.82 -5.95 37.69
C VAL A 68 -5.67 -7.46 37.68
N ARG A 69 -4.72 -7.95 38.47
CA ARG A 69 -4.52 -9.37 38.67
C ARG A 69 -5.82 -10.04 39.18
N GLY A 70 -6.11 -11.23 38.64
CA GLY A 70 -7.28 -12.01 39.01
C GLY A 70 -8.54 -11.74 38.19
N MET A 71 -8.54 -10.75 37.31
CA MET A 71 -9.65 -10.54 36.36
C MET A 71 -9.77 -11.73 35.40
N ASP A 72 -11.02 -12.04 35.04
CA ASP A 72 -11.34 -13.12 34.12
C ASP A 72 -10.94 -12.79 32.68
N ALA A 73 -10.41 -13.80 32.00
CA ALA A 73 -10.04 -13.75 30.61
C ALA A 73 -10.62 -14.97 29.86
N VAL A 74 -11.52 -14.71 28.93
CA VAL A 74 -12.29 -15.76 28.26
C VAL A 74 -11.69 -16.02 26.87
N ALA A 75 -11.14 -17.23 26.66
CA ALA A 75 -10.67 -17.65 25.36
C ALA A 75 -11.84 -17.83 24.39
N THR A 76 -11.70 -17.29 23.19
CA THR A 76 -12.76 -17.35 22.16
C THR A 76 -12.76 -18.64 21.36
N GLY A 77 -11.69 -19.43 21.43
CA GLY A 77 -11.52 -20.68 20.70
C GLY A 77 -10.97 -20.51 19.28
N GLY A 78 -10.52 -19.33 18.93
CA GLY A 78 -9.91 -19.06 17.61
C GLY A 78 -9.26 -17.67 17.52
N PRO A 79 -8.63 -17.35 16.39
CA PRO A 79 -8.02 -16.05 16.17
C PRO A 79 -9.03 -14.90 16.10
N ILE A 80 -8.52 -13.66 16.13
CA ILE A 80 -9.31 -12.46 15.84
C ILE A 80 -9.97 -12.65 14.48
N SER A 81 -11.29 -12.53 14.42
CA SER A 81 -12.09 -12.63 13.19
C SER A 81 -12.82 -11.32 12.93
N VAL A 82 -12.83 -10.91 11.68
CA VAL A 82 -13.33 -9.61 11.24
C VAL A 82 -14.42 -9.78 10.19
N PRO A 83 -15.38 -8.83 10.09
CA PRO A 83 -16.41 -8.91 9.05
C PRO A 83 -15.78 -8.75 7.67
N VAL A 84 -16.29 -9.50 6.71
CA VAL A 84 -15.83 -9.49 5.31
C VAL A 84 -17.03 -9.40 4.37
N GLY A 85 -16.78 -9.02 3.13
CA GLY A 85 -17.79 -8.97 2.08
C GLY A 85 -18.19 -7.55 1.69
N GLU A 86 -19.16 -7.43 0.77
CA GLU A 86 -19.57 -6.15 0.19
C GLU A 86 -20.15 -5.17 1.23
N ALA A 87 -20.67 -5.66 2.35
CA ALA A 87 -21.15 -4.81 3.43
C ALA A 87 -20.04 -3.99 4.12
N THR A 88 -18.77 -4.33 3.89
CA THR A 88 -17.61 -3.56 4.38
C THR A 88 -17.26 -2.37 3.49
N LEU A 89 -17.74 -2.34 2.25
CA LEU A 89 -17.46 -1.25 1.31
C LEU A 89 -18.09 0.06 1.80
N GLY A 90 -17.35 1.14 1.70
CA GLY A 90 -17.78 2.45 2.18
C GLY A 90 -17.67 2.63 3.70
N ARG A 91 -17.07 1.68 4.40
CA ARG A 91 -16.99 1.63 5.85
C ARG A 91 -15.55 1.75 6.35
N ILE A 92 -15.42 2.15 7.61
CA ILE A 92 -14.13 2.22 8.30
C ILE A 92 -14.19 1.33 9.55
N PHE A 93 -13.17 0.50 9.70
CA PHE A 93 -13.04 -0.45 10.81
C PHE A 93 -11.72 -0.26 11.56
N ASN A 94 -11.69 -0.71 12.81
CA ASN A 94 -10.45 -0.89 13.58
C ASN A 94 -9.84 -2.29 13.33
N VAL A 95 -8.79 -2.62 14.06
CA VAL A 95 -8.09 -3.92 13.96
C VAL A 95 -9.00 -5.13 14.24
N LEU A 96 -10.01 -4.95 15.07
CA LEU A 96 -10.96 -5.99 15.44
C LEU A 96 -12.16 -6.10 14.47
N GLY A 97 -12.20 -5.25 13.44
CA GLY A 97 -13.34 -5.17 12.53
C GLY A 97 -14.55 -4.47 13.13
N GLU A 98 -14.37 -3.72 14.19
CA GLU A 98 -15.41 -2.86 14.76
C GLU A 98 -15.50 -1.55 13.99
N PRO A 99 -16.71 -1.07 13.66
CA PRO A 99 -16.86 0.19 12.93
C PRO A 99 -16.41 1.39 13.78
N ILE A 100 -15.67 2.30 13.13
CA ILE A 100 -15.24 3.57 13.73
C ILE A 100 -15.75 4.78 12.96
N ASP A 101 -16.74 4.57 12.08
CA ASP A 101 -17.39 5.57 11.24
C ASP A 101 -18.73 6.06 11.80
N GLU A 102 -18.98 5.88 13.10
CA GLU A 102 -20.22 6.25 13.81
C GLU A 102 -21.49 5.58 13.26
N LYS A 103 -21.35 4.51 12.47
CA LYS A 103 -22.46 3.73 11.92
C LYS A 103 -22.57 2.38 12.64
N GLU A 104 -23.76 1.79 12.59
CA GLU A 104 -23.97 0.44 13.14
C GLU A 104 -23.05 -0.59 12.47
N ALA A 105 -22.70 -1.63 13.23
CA ALA A 105 -21.95 -2.76 12.68
C ALA A 105 -22.72 -3.42 11.54
N PRO A 106 -22.03 -3.91 10.50
CA PRO A 106 -22.66 -4.65 9.42
C PRO A 106 -23.42 -5.86 9.96
N LYS A 107 -24.63 -6.08 9.48
CA LYS A 107 -25.49 -7.21 9.87
C LYS A 107 -25.43 -8.29 8.79
N ASP A 108 -25.63 -9.55 9.20
CA ASP A 108 -25.69 -10.71 8.30
C ASP A 108 -24.42 -10.84 7.42
N VAL A 109 -23.26 -10.62 8.02
CA VAL A 109 -21.96 -10.70 7.35
C VAL A 109 -21.20 -11.95 7.76
N GLU A 110 -20.38 -12.45 6.84
CA GLU A 110 -19.40 -13.48 7.14
C GLU A 110 -18.22 -12.89 7.91
N TYR A 111 -17.64 -13.68 8.81
CA TYR A 111 -16.43 -13.35 9.55
C TYR A 111 -15.28 -14.24 9.09
N ALA A 112 -14.10 -13.67 8.94
CA ALA A 112 -12.89 -14.42 8.56
C ALA A 112 -11.76 -14.12 9.55
N PRO A 113 -10.95 -15.13 9.90
CA PRO A 113 -9.80 -14.94 10.79
C PRO A 113 -8.71 -14.12 10.09
N ILE A 114 -8.05 -13.24 10.84
CA ILE A 114 -6.95 -12.43 10.31
C ILE A 114 -5.66 -13.24 10.13
N HIS A 115 -5.49 -14.32 10.87
CA HIS A 115 -4.40 -15.26 10.69
C HIS A 115 -4.80 -16.37 9.72
N ARG A 116 -4.08 -16.43 8.63
CA ARG A 116 -4.33 -17.36 7.53
C ARG A 116 -3.01 -17.71 6.86
N LYS A 117 -2.89 -18.93 6.36
CA LYS A 117 -1.76 -19.32 5.50
C LYS A 117 -1.84 -18.62 4.15
N ALA A 118 -0.67 -18.32 3.59
CA ALA A 118 -0.59 -17.86 2.20
C ALA A 118 -1.18 -18.92 1.25
N PRO A 119 -1.69 -18.51 0.06
CA PRO A 119 -2.16 -19.45 -0.95
C PRO A 119 -1.08 -20.48 -1.29
N SER A 120 -1.49 -21.72 -1.45
CA SER A 120 -0.60 -22.81 -1.83
C SER A 120 -0.07 -22.58 -3.25
N PHE A 121 1.01 -23.30 -3.60
CA PHE A 121 1.56 -23.25 -4.96
C PHE A 121 0.52 -23.59 -6.05
N GLU A 122 -0.36 -24.53 -5.76
CA GLU A 122 -1.43 -24.94 -6.69
C GLU A 122 -2.53 -23.89 -6.89
N GLU A 123 -2.77 -23.06 -5.89
CA GLU A 123 -3.80 -22.00 -5.93
C GLU A 123 -3.32 -20.76 -6.66
N GLN A 124 -2.01 -20.55 -6.75
CA GLN A 124 -1.45 -19.35 -7.37
C GLN A 124 -1.63 -19.35 -8.88
N ALA A 125 -1.82 -18.16 -9.45
CA ALA A 125 -1.81 -17.97 -10.90
C ALA A 125 -0.37 -18.10 -11.42
N THR A 126 -0.22 -18.74 -12.57
CA THR A 126 1.09 -19.01 -13.18
C THR A 126 1.53 -17.95 -14.19
N GLN A 127 0.59 -17.13 -14.67
CA GLN A 127 0.88 -16.10 -15.66
C GLN A 127 1.21 -14.77 -14.97
N THR A 128 2.25 -14.11 -15.47
CA THR A 128 2.59 -12.74 -15.08
C THR A 128 1.87 -11.79 -16.02
N GLU A 129 0.96 -10.99 -15.48
CA GLU A 129 0.18 -10.01 -16.22
C GLU A 129 0.42 -8.61 -15.68
N MET A 130 0.41 -7.63 -16.57
CA MET A 130 0.45 -6.22 -16.21
C MET A 130 -0.94 -5.77 -15.74
N LEU A 131 -0.98 -5.03 -14.63
CA LEU A 131 -2.17 -4.28 -14.20
C LEU A 131 -2.13 -2.90 -14.85
N GLU A 132 -3.00 -2.65 -15.81
CA GLU A 132 -3.10 -1.35 -16.47
C GLU A 132 -3.77 -0.34 -15.54
N THR A 133 -3.04 0.73 -15.21
CA THR A 133 -3.53 1.77 -14.27
C THR A 133 -4.17 2.95 -14.97
N GLY A 134 -3.93 3.12 -16.26
CA GLY A 134 -4.34 4.29 -17.03
C GLY A 134 -3.52 5.55 -16.75
N ILE A 135 -2.44 5.42 -16.00
CA ILE A 135 -1.49 6.50 -15.68
C ILE A 135 -0.23 6.29 -16.51
N LYS A 136 0.01 7.20 -17.46
CA LYS A 136 1.07 7.05 -18.46
C LYS A 136 2.44 6.73 -17.87
N VAL A 137 2.89 7.51 -16.90
CA VAL A 137 4.22 7.34 -16.31
C VAL A 137 4.38 6.01 -15.59
N VAL A 138 3.32 5.55 -14.93
CA VAL A 138 3.32 4.26 -14.23
C VAL A 138 3.35 3.12 -15.25
N ASP A 139 2.39 3.09 -16.15
CA ASP A 139 2.22 1.98 -17.10
C ASP A 139 3.40 1.85 -18.06
N LEU A 140 4.04 2.96 -18.45
CA LEU A 140 5.18 2.94 -19.33
C LEU A 140 6.47 2.53 -18.64
N LEU A 141 6.81 3.17 -17.51
CA LEU A 141 8.16 3.13 -16.92
C LEU A 141 8.30 2.24 -15.68
N CYS A 142 7.24 2.12 -14.88
CA CYS A 142 7.21 1.25 -13.71
C CYS A 142 5.90 0.45 -13.64
N PRO A 143 5.58 -0.33 -14.67
CA PRO A 143 4.30 -1.04 -14.74
C PRO A 143 4.08 -1.95 -13.55
N TYR A 144 2.84 -1.98 -13.06
CA TYR A 144 2.45 -2.81 -11.93
C TYR A 144 2.11 -4.22 -12.39
N GLN A 145 2.65 -5.19 -11.67
CA GLN A 145 2.27 -6.58 -11.87
C GLN A 145 0.96 -6.85 -11.15
N LYS A 146 0.01 -7.47 -11.83
CA LYS A 146 -1.21 -7.99 -11.23
C LYS A 146 -0.87 -9.05 -10.18
N GLY A 147 -1.31 -8.84 -8.95
CA GLY A 147 -0.89 -9.66 -7.81
C GLY A 147 0.51 -9.32 -7.27
N GLY A 148 1.13 -8.27 -7.76
CA GLY A 148 2.43 -7.79 -7.32
C GLY A 148 2.38 -6.85 -6.12
N LYS A 149 3.57 -6.56 -5.61
CA LYS A 149 3.79 -5.68 -4.47
C LYS A 149 4.58 -4.46 -4.93
N ILE A 150 3.97 -3.30 -4.81
CA ILE A 150 4.53 -2.03 -5.26
C ILE A 150 4.91 -1.18 -4.05
N GLY A 151 6.16 -0.76 -3.99
CA GLY A 151 6.62 0.23 -3.02
C GLY A 151 6.35 1.64 -3.54
N LEU A 152 5.68 2.45 -2.73
CA LEU A 152 5.43 3.86 -3.01
C LEU A 152 6.29 4.71 -2.08
N PHE A 153 7.22 5.44 -2.67
CA PHE A 153 8.15 6.32 -1.96
C PHE A 153 7.80 7.77 -2.23
N GLY A 154 7.89 8.61 -1.25
CA GLY A 154 7.69 10.03 -1.41
C GLY A 154 7.53 10.75 -0.08
N GLY A 155 8.08 11.94 0.01
CA GLY A 155 7.93 12.83 1.15
C GLY A 155 6.52 13.43 1.25
N ALA A 156 6.33 14.31 2.20
CA ALA A 156 5.08 15.04 2.34
C ALA A 156 4.85 16.02 1.17
N GLY A 157 3.60 16.12 0.72
CA GLY A 157 3.19 17.11 -0.28
C GLY A 157 3.57 16.81 -1.72
N VAL A 158 3.97 15.57 -2.05
CA VAL A 158 4.31 15.17 -3.43
C VAL A 158 3.16 14.53 -4.21
N GLY A 159 1.96 14.51 -3.62
CA GLY A 159 0.77 13.97 -4.29
C GLY A 159 0.52 12.48 -4.08
N LYS A 160 1.07 11.87 -3.04
CA LYS A 160 0.87 10.46 -2.70
C LYS A 160 -0.61 10.10 -2.60
N THR A 161 -1.38 10.83 -1.80
CA THR A 161 -2.81 10.60 -1.58
C THR A 161 -3.62 10.71 -2.87
N VAL A 162 -3.32 11.73 -3.69
CA VAL A 162 -4.02 11.95 -4.97
C VAL A 162 -3.74 10.80 -5.94
N LEU A 163 -2.51 10.30 -5.99
CA LEU A 163 -2.17 9.13 -6.80
C LEU A 163 -2.91 7.87 -6.33
N ILE A 164 -2.99 7.64 -5.03
CA ILE A 164 -3.74 6.51 -4.45
C ILE A 164 -5.22 6.59 -4.83
N GLN A 165 -5.84 7.75 -4.69
CA GLN A 165 -7.25 7.95 -5.05
C GLN A 165 -7.50 7.73 -6.55
N GLU A 166 -6.60 8.18 -7.41
CA GLU A 166 -6.72 7.97 -8.86
C GLU A 166 -6.58 6.48 -9.23
N LEU A 167 -5.66 5.76 -8.60
CA LEU A 167 -5.54 4.31 -8.78
C LEU A 167 -6.83 3.60 -8.37
N ILE A 168 -7.42 3.95 -7.23
CA ILE A 168 -8.69 3.38 -6.78
C ILE A 168 -9.81 3.68 -7.79
N THR A 169 -9.90 4.91 -8.25
CA THR A 169 -10.91 5.33 -9.23
C THR A 169 -10.78 4.54 -10.52
N ASN A 170 -9.57 4.43 -11.06
CA ASN A 170 -9.33 3.74 -12.33
C ASN A 170 -9.58 2.24 -12.22
N ILE A 171 -9.19 1.60 -11.12
CA ILE A 171 -9.48 0.18 -10.89
C ILE A 171 -10.99 -0.06 -10.74
N ALA A 172 -11.70 0.79 -10.02
CA ALA A 172 -13.15 0.65 -9.86
C ALA A 172 -13.90 0.87 -11.17
N THR A 173 -13.50 1.85 -11.97
CA THR A 173 -14.19 2.25 -13.20
C THR A 173 -13.87 1.32 -14.37
N GLU A 174 -12.60 1.03 -14.60
CA GLU A 174 -12.15 0.29 -15.79
C GLU A 174 -12.06 -1.22 -15.58
N HIS A 175 -11.75 -1.66 -14.36
CA HIS A 175 -11.58 -3.08 -14.04
C HIS A 175 -12.72 -3.65 -13.20
N GLY A 176 -13.64 -2.81 -12.69
CA GLY A 176 -14.75 -3.23 -11.82
C GLY A 176 -14.28 -3.83 -10.50
N GLY A 177 -13.05 -3.53 -10.08
CA GLY A 177 -12.42 -4.05 -8.88
C GLY A 177 -12.76 -3.26 -7.63
N TYR A 178 -12.40 -3.83 -6.49
CA TYR A 178 -12.53 -3.21 -5.19
C TYR A 178 -11.17 -2.83 -4.63
N SER A 179 -11.17 -1.92 -3.67
CA SER A 179 -9.96 -1.50 -2.97
C SER A 179 -10.13 -1.63 -1.46
N VAL A 180 -9.03 -1.93 -0.79
CA VAL A 180 -8.94 -1.90 0.67
C VAL A 180 -7.81 -0.96 1.05
N PHE A 181 -8.11 0.05 1.84
CA PHE A 181 -7.11 0.97 2.39
C PHE A 181 -6.81 0.61 3.84
N THR A 182 -5.55 0.39 4.14
CA THR A 182 -5.10 0.02 5.48
C THR A 182 -4.14 1.07 6.01
N GLY A 183 -4.59 1.85 6.98
CA GLY A 183 -3.77 2.83 7.70
C GLY A 183 -3.05 2.19 8.88
N VAL A 184 -1.73 2.12 8.82
CA VAL A 184 -0.89 1.48 9.85
C VAL A 184 -0.04 2.54 10.53
N GLY A 185 -0.37 2.86 11.79
CA GLY A 185 0.41 3.76 12.62
C GLY A 185 0.49 5.20 12.11
N GLU A 186 -0.44 5.62 11.28
CA GLU A 186 -0.53 6.99 10.76
C GLU A 186 -1.34 7.91 11.69
N ARG A 187 -1.32 9.20 11.41
CA ARG A 187 -2.06 10.20 12.19
C ARG A 187 -3.55 10.08 11.95
N THR A 188 -4.34 10.12 13.03
CA THR A 188 -5.82 10.08 12.94
C THR A 188 -6.38 11.15 12.01
N ARG A 189 -5.80 12.35 12.03
CA ARG A 189 -6.21 13.45 11.16
C ARG A 189 -6.06 13.10 9.67
N GLU A 190 -4.92 12.51 9.28
CA GLU A 190 -4.67 12.14 7.88
C GLU A 190 -5.64 11.07 7.39
N GLY A 191 -5.97 10.09 8.25
CA GLY A 191 -6.99 9.10 7.95
C GLY A 191 -8.38 9.70 7.78
N ASN A 192 -8.73 10.66 8.61
CA ASN A 192 -10.01 11.38 8.53
C ASN A 192 -10.10 12.24 7.27
N ASP A 193 -9.04 12.99 6.96
CA ASP A 193 -8.98 13.80 5.73
C ASP A 193 -9.14 12.91 4.49
N LEU A 194 -8.44 11.77 4.43
CA LEU A 194 -8.57 10.80 3.34
C LEU A 194 -10.01 10.27 3.20
N TYR A 195 -10.66 9.95 4.31
CA TYR A 195 -12.05 9.47 4.28
C TYR A 195 -13.00 10.50 3.67
N TYR A 196 -12.87 11.76 4.07
CA TYR A 196 -13.69 12.84 3.51
C TYR A 196 -13.41 13.07 2.02
N GLU A 197 -12.15 13.12 1.62
CA GLU A 197 -11.77 13.27 0.21
C GLU A 197 -12.31 12.13 -0.65
N MET A 198 -12.22 10.89 -0.17
CA MET A 198 -12.76 9.71 -0.88
C MET A 198 -14.28 9.71 -0.91
N THR A 199 -14.93 10.29 0.09
CA THR A 199 -16.39 10.45 0.12
C THR A 199 -16.85 11.49 -0.90
N GLU A 200 -16.16 12.63 -0.96
CA GLU A 200 -16.45 13.70 -1.92
C GLU A 200 -16.25 13.26 -3.37
N SER A 201 -15.18 12.53 -3.63
CA SER A 201 -14.91 11.97 -4.96
C SER A 201 -15.79 10.77 -5.33
N GLY A 202 -16.56 10.24 -4.38
CA GLY A 202 -17.42 9.07 -4.57
C GLY A 202 -16.68 7.72 -4.62
N VAL A 203 -15.38 7.72 -4.51
CA VAL A 203 -14.51 6.52 -4.55
C VAL A 203 -14.74 5.59 -3.37
N ILE A 204 -15.19 6.14 -2.23
CA ILE A 204 -15.42 5.40 -1.00
C ILE A 204 -16.38 4.20 -1.18
N LYS A 205 -17.32 4.28 -2.11
CA LYS A 205 -18.33 3.23 -2.35
C LYS A 205 -17.71 1.89 -2.82
N LYS A 206 -16.50 1.93 -3.35
CA LYS A 206 -15.76 0.75 -3.83
C LYS A 206 -14.56 0.41 -2.94
N THR A 207 -14.48 1.04 -1.77
CA THR A 207 -13.31 0.94 -0.88
C THR A 207 -13.76 0.58 0.52
N ALA A 208 -13.12 -0.41 1.12
CA ALA A 208 -13.16 -0.66 2.57
C ALA A 208 -11.92 -0.06 3.23
N MET A 209 -12.07 0.54 4.39
CA MET A 209 -10.96 1.19 5.12
C MET A 209 -10.78 0.54 6.49
N VAL A 210 -9.53 0.31 6.86
CA VAL A 210 -9.14 -0.21 8.18
C VAL A 210 -8.03 0.64 8.74
N PHE A 211 -8.18 1.12 9.98
CA PHE A 211 -7.18 1.95 10.62
C PHE A 211 -6.71 1.37 11.96
N GLY A 212 -5.39 1.32 12.14
CA GLY A 212 -4.71 1.17 13.40
C GLY A 212 -3.77 2.35 13.57
N GLN A 213 -4.25 3.42 14.23
CA GLN A 213 -3.60 4.73 14.26
C GLN A 213 -2.40 4.77 15.21
N MET A 214 -1.60 5.85 15.12
CA MET A 214 -0.35 5.94 15.89
C MET A 214 -0.57 6.06 17.41
N ASN A 215 -1.76 6.42 17.87
CA ASN A 215 -2.13 6.47 19.28
C ASN A 215 -2.59 5.14 19.84
N GLU A 216 -2.78 4.12 18.99
CA GLU A 216 -3.17 2.79 19.43
C GLU A 216 -1.95 1.96 19.89
N PRO A 217 -2.14 0.97 20.77
CA PRO A 217 -1.05 0.13 21.26
C PRO A 217 -0.37 -0.66 20.12
N PRO A 218 0.87 -1.12 20.34
CA PRO A 218 1.64 -1.78 19.29
C PRO A 218 0.99 -3.06 18.76
N GLY A 219 0.22 -3.78 19.56
CA GLY A 219 -0.53 -4.95 19.10
C GLY A 219 -1.54 -4.60 18.00
N ALA A 220 -2.31 -3.54 18.17
CA ALA A 220 -3.26 -3.07 17.16
C ALA A 220 -2.53 -2.61 15.87
N ARG A 221 -1.48 -1.82 16.00
CA ARG A 221 -0.68 -1.36 14.85
C ARG A 221 -0.01 -2.51 14.10
N MET A 222 0.39 -3.57 14.79
CA MET A 222 1.00 -4.74 14.18
C MET A 222 -0.01 -5.63 13.44
N ARG A 223 -1.26 -5.67 13.90
CA ARG A 223 -2.30 -6.58 13.35
C ARG A 223 -3.25 -5.94 12.36
N VAL A 224 -3.36 -4.62 12.35
CA VAL A 224 -4.29 -3.93 11.42
C VAL A 224 -4.00 -4.22 9.95
N GLY A 225 -2.74 -4.42 9.57
CA GLY A 225 -2.36 -4.85 8.23
C GLY A 225 -2.96 -6.20 7.84
N LEU A 226 -3.03 -7.14 8.78
CA LEU A 226 -3.67 -8.44 8.58
C LEU A 226 -5.19 -8.31 8.44
N THR A 227 -5.81 -7.39 9.18
CA THR A 227 -7.24 -7.11 9.06
C THR A 227 -7.58 -6.61 7.65
N GLY A 228 -6.87 -5.62 7.16
CA GLY A 228 -7.06 -5.12 5.79
C GLY A 228 -6.82 -6.18 4.74
N LEU A 229 -5.76 -6.97 4.89
CA LEU A 229 -5.46 -8.08 4.00
C LEU A 229 -6.57 -9.14 4.00
N THR A 230 -7.17 -9.43 5.14
CA THR A 230 -8.30 -10.38 5.25
C THR A 230 -9.52 -9.91 4.46
N LEU A 231 -9.84 -8.60 4.50
CA LEU A 231 -10.91 -8.04 3.68
C LEU A 231 -10.58 -8.20 2.18
N ALA A 232 -9.36 -7.90 1.79
CA ALA A 232 -8.92 -8.04 0.40
C ALA A 232 -8.96 -9.49 -0.09
N GLU A 233 -8.54 -10.44 0.73
CA GLU A 233 -8.56 -11.88 0.42
C GLU A 233 -9.97 -12.41 0.16
N TYR A 234 -10.97 -11.92 0.87
CA TYR A 234 -12.36 -12.30 0.60
C TYR A 234 -12.80 -11.91 -0.82
N PHE A 235 -12.51 -10.68 -1.23
CA PHE A 235 -12.86 -10.20 -2.57
C PHE A 235 -12.10 -10.93 -3.67
N ARG A 236 -10.83 -11.27 -3.43
CA ARG A 236 -10.04 -12.09 -4.35
C ARG A 236 -10.61 -13.51 -4.50
N ASP A 237 -10.82 -14.21 -3.37
CA ASP A 237 -11.05 -15.65 -3.35
C ASP A 237 -12.52 -16.00 -3.61
N LYS A 238 -13.46 -15.27 -3.00
CA LYS A 238 -14.90 -15.49 -3.15
C LYS A 238 -15.55 -14.57 -4.15
N GLY A 239 -15.10 -13.32 -4.23
CA GLY A 239 -15.61 -12.33 -5.16
C GLY A 239 -15.06 -12.46 -6.57
N GLY A 240 -13.96 -13.18 -6.78
CA GLY A 240 -13.30 -13.32 -8.09
C GLY A 240 -12.84 -11.98 -8.66
N LYS A 241 -12.46 -11.03 -7.79
CA LYS A 241 -12.12 -9.65 -8.16
C LYS A 241 -10.62 -9.41 -8.21
N ASP A 242 -10.25 -8.40 -8.97
CA ASP A 242 -8.95 -7.76 -8.86
C ASP A 242 -9.03 -6.69 -7.79
N VAL A 243 -8.25 -6.85 -6.73
CA VAL A 243 -8.30 -6.01 -5.55
C VAL A 243 -7.02 -5.19 -5.45
N LEU A 244 -7.15 -3.89 -5.18
CA LEU A 244 -6.05 -3.06 -4.72
C LEU A 244 -6.01 -3.03 -3.20
N LEU A 245 -4.87 -3.36 -2.63
CA LEU A 245 -4.61 -3.24 -1.20
C LEU A 245 -3.59 -2.13 -0.97
N PHE A 246 -3.99 -1.07 -0.30
CA PHE A 246 -3.10 0.00 0.14
C PHE A 246 -2.69 -0.21 1.58
N ILE A 247 -1.39 -0.11 1.85
CA ILE A 247 -0.82 -0.17 3.20
C ILE A 247 -0.03 1.12 3.42
N ASP A 248 -0.51 1.96 4.28
CA ASP A 248 0.15 3.20 4.65
C ASP A 248 0.31 3.26 6.17
N ASN A 249 1.45 2.94 6.72
CA ASN A 249 2.76 2.75 6.15
C ASN A 249 3.33 1.38 6.57
N ILE A 250 3.93 0.64 5.68
CA ILE A 250 4.46 -0.70 6.00
C ILE A 250 5.59 -0.67 7.03
N PHE A 251 6.36 0.42 7.10
CA PHE A 251 7.37 0.60 8.13
C PHE A 251 6.77 0.56 9.55
N ARG A 252 5.57 1.10 9.74
CA ARG A 252 4.90 1.12 11.05
C ARG A 252 4.51 -0.28 11.53
N PHE A 253 4.20 -1.18 10.59
CA PHE A 253 4.03 -2.61 10.90
C PHE A 253 5.32 -3.19 11.52
N THR A 254 6.46 -2.94 10.90
CA THR A 254 7.76 -3.37 11.40
C THR A 254 8.10 -2.75 12.75
N GLN A 255 7.87 -1.46 12.92
CA GLN A 255 8.12 -0.74 14.17
C GLN A 255 7.26 -1.29 15.31
N ALA A 256 5.97 -1.50 15.09
CA ALA A 256 5.08 -2.10 16.08
C ALA A 256 5.53 -3.51 16.47
N GLY A 257 6.00 -4.31 15.51
CA GLY A 257 6.59 -5.63 15.76
C GLY A 257 7.83 -5.57 16.64
N SER A 258 8.69 -4.55 16.49
CA SER A 258 9.87 -4.36 17.35
C SER A 258 9.48 -3.99 18.78
N GLU A 259 8.49 -3.13 18.96
CA GLU A 259 7.96 -2.77 20.29
C GLU A 259 7.37 -4.00 21.01
N VAL A 260 6.58 -4.80 20.31
CA VAL A 260 6.02 -6.05 20.84
C VAL A 260 7.12 -7.04 21.21
N SER A 261 8.11 -7.22 20.34
CA SER A 261 9.24 -8.15 20.58
C SER A 261 10.02 -7.79 21.83
N ALA A 262 10.27 -6.51 22.07
CA ALA A 262 10.90 -6.02 23.28
C ALA A 262 10.09 -6.33 24.54
N LEU A 263 8.77 -6.10 24.48
CA LEU A 263 7.84 -6.43 25.60
C LEU A 263 7.74 -7.93 25.87
N LEU A 264 7.89 -8.77 24.83
CA LEU A 264 7.94 -10.23 24.97
C LEU A 264 9.29 -10.74 25.54
N GLY A 265 10.26 -9.86 25.73
CA GLY A 265 11.58 -10.22 26.27
C GLY A 265 12.49 -10.91 25.28
N ARG A 266 12.26 -10.78 24.00
CA ARG A 266 13.14 -11.33 22.95
C ARG A 266 14.40 -10.48 22.83
N MET A 267 15.53 -11.14 22.59
CA MET A 267 16.79 -10.44 22.34
C MET A 267 16.70 -9.69 21.00
N PRO A 268 16.99 -8.39 20.97
CA PRO A 268 16.93 -7.62 19.72
C PRO A 268 18.03 -8.05 18.74
N SER A 269 17.72 -7.94 17.46
CA SER A 269 18.67 -8.08 16.37
C SER A 269 19.32 -6.73 16.02
N ALA A 270 19.93 -6.62 14.84
CA ALA A 270 20.58 -5.40 14.37
C ALA A 270 19.65 -4.18 14.47
N VAL A 271 20.20 -3.06 14.91
CA VAL A 271 19.51 -1.75 15.06
C VAL A 271 18.29 -1.79 15.99
N GLY A 272 18.18 -2.82 16.84
CA GLY A 272 17.08 -2.97 17.79
C GLY A 272 15.80 -3.60 17.24
N TYR A 273 15.82 -4.07 16.00
CA TYR A 273 14.67 -4.78 15.41
C TYR A 273 14.47 -6.17 16.00
N GLN A 274 13.25 -6.70 15.82
CA GLN A 274 12.91 -8.05 16.23
C GLN A 274 13.70 -9.11 15.44
N PRO A 275 14.11 -10.22 16.07
CA PRO A 275 14.79 -11.31 15.36
C PRO A 275 13.87 -12.02 14.35
N THR A 276 12.56 -11.86 14.48
CA THR A 276 11.52 -12.43 13.62
C THR A 276 11.09 -11.52 12.48
N LEU A 277 11.80 -10.42 12.22
CA LEU A 277 11.42 -9.40 11.23
C LEU A 277 11.14 -9.98 9.85
N GLN A 278 12.04 -10.81 9.33
CA GLN A 278 11.88 -11.41 8.00
C GLN A 278 10.69 -12.37 7.93
N THR A 279 10.49 -13.15 8.99
CA THR A 279 9.37 -14.11 9.08
C THR A 279 8.01 -13.38 9.15
N GLU A 280 7.94 -12.34 9.96
CA GLU A 280 6.72 -11.52 10.11
C GLU A 280 6.37 -10.80 8.80
N MET A 281 7.35 -10.18 8.16
CA MET A 281 7.16 -9.52 6.86
C MET A 281 6.79 -10.53 5.79
N GLY A 282 7.48 -11.67 5.72
CA GLY A 282 7.18 -12.75 4.77
C GLY A 282 5.77 -13.30 4.94
N ALA A 283 5.32 -13.54 6.17
CA ALA A 283 3.99 -14.04 6.46
C ALA A 283 2.88 -13.11 5.95
N LEU A 284 3.09 -11.79 6.01
CA LEU A 284 2.16 -10.81 5.46
C LEU A 284 2.27 -10.75 3.93
N GLN A 285 3.46 -10.61 3.40
CA GLN A 285 3.71 -10.35 1.97
C GLN A 285 3.33 -11.53 1.07
N GLU A 286 3.58 -12.76 1.50
CA GLU A 286 3.26 -13.96 0.70
C GLU A 286 1.75 -14.23 0.52
N ARG A 287 0.92 -13.63 1.35
CA ARG A 287 -0.55 -13.66 1.18
C ARG A 287 -1.01 -12.74 0.05
N ILE A 288 -0.21 -11.76 -0.32
CA ILE A 288 -0.50 -10.77 -1.36
C ILE A 288 -0.03 -11.34 -2.70
N THR A 289 -0.93 -11.95 -3.43
CA THR A 289 -0.63 -12.62 -4.70
C THR A 289 -1.86 -12.80 -5.56
N SER A 290 -1.65 -13.13 -6.84
CA SER A 290 -2.70 -13.59 -7.73
C SER A 290 -3.00 -15.07 -7.48
N THR A 291 -4.29 -15.40 -7.43
CA THR A 291 -4.78 -16.79 -7.44
C THR A 291 -5.54 -17.07 -8.72
N LYS A 292 -5.96 -18.31 -8.91
CA LYS A 292 -6.81 -18.71 -10.04
C LYS A 292 -8.18 -18.00 -10.05
N ASN A 293 -8.61 -17.47 -8.90
CA ASN A 293 -9.91 -16.83 -8.73
C ASN A 293 -9.87 -15.31 -8.91
N GLY A 294 -8.79 -14.68 -8.52
CA GLY A 294 -8.65 -13.22 -8.54
C GLY A 294 -7.24 -12.78 -8.14
N SER A 295 -7.05 -11.49 -7.93
CA SER A 295 -5.75 -10.95 -7.56
C SER A 295 -5.83 -9.95 -6.42
N ILE A 296 -4.76 -9.85 -5.63
CA ILE A 296 -4.48 -8.72 -4.75
C ILE A 296 -3.19 -8.09 -5.23
N THR A 297 -3.27 -6.84 -5.67
CA THR A 297 -2.10 -6.01 -5.97
C THR A 297 -1.96 -5.00 -4.84
N SER A 298 -0.80 -4.94 -4.19
CA SER A 298 -0.57 -4.01 -3.09
C SER A 298 0.25 -2.81 -3.50
N VAL A 299 -0.15 -1.65 -3.01
CA VAL A 299 0.64 -0.42 -3.05
C VAL A 299 0.97 -0.08 -1.60
N GLN A 300 2.23 -0.18 -1.24
CA GLN A 300 2.71 -0.03 0.12
C GLN A 300 3.56 1.24 0.23
N ALA A 301 3.11 2.19 1.02
CA ALA A 301 3.94 3.34 1.34
C ALA A 301 5.10 2.89 2.22
N VAL A 302 6.31 3.25 1.82
CA VAL A 302 7.53 2.86 2.51
C VAL A 302 8.21 4.10 3.07
N TYR A 303 8.37 4.14 4.38
CA TYR A 303 9.22 5.12 5.05
C TYR A 303 10.61 4.55 5.24
N VAL A 304 11.61 5.34 4.89
CA VAL A 304 13.02 4.97 5.05
C VAL A 304 13.61 5.81 6.19
N PRO A 305 13.90 5.20 7.36
CA PRO A 305 14.46 5.93 8.49
C PRO A 305 15.80 6.59 8.13
N ALA A 306 15.91 7.89 8.41
CA ALA A 306 17.11 8.68 8.13
C ALA A 306 17.63 8.63 6.68
N ASP A 307 16.74 8.29 5.72
CA ASP A 307 17.08 8.05 4.32
C ASP A 307 18.13 6.94 4.11
N ASP A 308 18.26 6.05 5.09
CA ASP A 308 19.20 4.91 5.06
C ASP A 308 18.54 3.68 4.48
N LEU A 309 18.79 3.41 3.20
CA LEU A 309 18.30 2.25 2.49
C LEU A 309 18.89 0.92 2.99
N THR A 310 19.94 0.97 3.82
CA THR A 310 20.58 -0.22 4.43
C THR A 310 19.95 -0.62 5.76
N ASP A 311 19.05 0.19 6.31
CA ASP A 311 18.29 -0.14 7.50
C ASP A 311 17.52 -1.46 7.29
N PRO A 312 17.48 -2.35 8.30
CA PRO A 312 16.83 -3.67 8.17
C PRO A 312 15.36 -3.63 7.75
N ALA A 313 14.60 -2.62 8.13
CA ALA A 313 13.17 -2.52 7.79
C ALA A 313 12.94 -2.28 6.28
N PRO A 314 13.50 -1.23 5.66
CA PRO A 314 13.38 -1.06 4.22
C PRO A 314 14.03 -2.22 3.45
N THR A 315 15.19 -2.71 3.87
CA THR A 315 15.88 -3.83 3.20
C THR A 315 15.00 -5.07 3.13
N THR A 316 14.34 -5.42 4.23
CA THR A 316 13.43 -6.58 4.28
C THR A 316 12.19 -6.34 3.40
N THR A 317 11.65 -5.13 3.39
CA THR A 317 10.51 -4.77 2.55
C THR A 317 10.88 -4.83 1.06
N PHE A 318 12.02 -4.28 0.68
CA PHE A 318 12.48 -4.28 -0.73
C PHE A 318 12.63 -5.67 -1.33
N ALA A 319 13.00 -6.66 -0.53
CA ALA A 319 13.12 -8.04 -0.98
C ALA A 319 11.80 -8.61 -1.54
N HIS A 320 10.66 -8.07 -1.13
CA HIS A 320 9.33 -8.50 -1.55
C HIS A 320 8.74 -7.65 -2.70
N LEU A 321 9.30 -6.48 -2.98
CA LEU A 321 8.72 -5.57 -3.97
C LEU A 321 8.98 -6.01 -5.41
N ASP A 322 7.95 -5.92 -6.24
CA ASP A 322 7.99 -6.18 -7.68
C ASP A 322 8.18 -4.90 -8.50
N ALA A 323 7.74 -3.78 -7.98
CA ALA A 323 7.92 -2.47 -8.58
C ALA A 323 8.09 -1.39 -7.50
N THR A 324 8.70 -0.28 -7.90
CA THR A 324 8.92 0.89 -7.05
C THR A 324 8.48 2.14 -7.80
N THR A 325 7.58 2.89 -7.20
CA THR A 325 7.15 4.21 -7.67
C THR A 325 7.69 5.28 -6.72
N VAL A 326 8.55 6.13 -7.23
CA VAL A 326 9.18 7.22 -6.45
C VAL A 326 8.55 8.55 -6.83
N LEU A 327 7.93 9.22 -5.87
CA LEU A 327 7.40 10.57 -6.02
C LEU A 327 8.46 11.60 -5.60
N SER A 328 8.75 12.55 -6.48
CA SER A 328 9.84 13.50 -6.33
C SER A 328 9.34 14.92 -6.15
N ARG A 329 9.89 15.62 -5.15
CA ARG A 329 9.62 17.06 -4.95
C ARG A 329 10.16 17.90 -6.11
N ALA A 330 11.33 17.54 -6.64
CA ALA A 330 11.91 18.25 -7.78
C ALA A 330 10.99 18.25 -9.01
N ILE A 331 10.22 17.18 -9.19
CA ILE A 331 9.22 17.08 -10.28
C ILE A 331 7.98 17.92 -9.97
N THR A 332 7.56 18.01 -8.70
CA THR A 332 6.45 18.89 -8.31
C THR A 332 6.80 20.36 -8.54
N GLU A 333 8.04 20.74 -8.32
CA GLU A 333 8.55 22.10 -8.56
C GLU A 333 8.50 22.51 -10.04
N LEU A 334 8.53 21.52 -10.94
CA LEU A 334 8.32 21.74 -12.38
C LEU A 334 6.84 21.81 -12.77
N GLY A 335 5.92 21.64 -11.82
CA GLY A 335 4.48 21.60 -12.08
C GLY A 335 4.01 20.35 -12.80
N ILE A 336 4.78 19.27 -12.73
CA ILE A 336 4.47 17.98 -13.39
C ILE A 336 3.79 17.06 -12.37
N TYR A 337 2.56 16.64 -12.67
CA TYR A 337 1.76 15.71 -11.87
C TYR A 337 1.18 14.60 -12.75
N PRO A 338 1.20 13.31 -12.30
CA PRO A 338 1.78 12.84 -11.05
C PRO A 338 3.31 13.04 -11.01
N ALA A 339 3.84 13.36 -9.85
CA ALA A 339 5.26 13.68 -9.67
C ALA A 339 6.15 12.42 -9.56
N VAL A 340 5.88 11.42 -10.38
CA VAL A 340 6.65 10.18 -10.44
C VAL A 340 8.00 10.44 -11.10
N ASP A 341 9.06 10.08 -10.39
CA ASP A 341 10.42 10.17 -10.95
C ASP A 341 10.64 9.06 -11.98
N PRO A 342 10.83 9.40 -13.26
CA PRO A 342 10.90 8.43 -14.33
C PRO A 342 12.22 7.63 -14.36
N LEU A 343 13.25 8.11 -13.67
CA LEU A 343 14.57 7.47 -13.63
C LEU A 343 14.77 6.63 -12.35
N GLU A 344 14.16 7.04 -11.25
CA GLU A 344 14.28 6.33 -9.97
C GLU A 344 13.19 5.25 -9.79
N SER A 345 12.11 5.31 -10.55
CA SER A 345 11.02 4.33 -10.50
C SER A 345 11.34 3.13 -11.39
N THR A 346 11.10 1.94 -10.87
CA THR A 346 11.47 0.67 -11.52
C THR A 346 10.37 -0.37 -11.45
N SER A 347 10.41 -1.37 -12.33
CA SER A 347 9.53 -2.53 -12.29
C SER A 347 10.22 -3.77 -12.84
N ARG A 348 10.02 -4.89 -12.18
CA ARG A 348 10.55 -6.19 -12.63
C ARG A 348 9.88 -6.70 -13.90
N ILE A 349 8.64 -6.31 -14.14
CA ILE A 349 7.91 -6.74 -15.35
C ILE A 349 8.20 -5.87 -16.57
N LEU A 350 9.01 -4.82 -16.46
CA LEU A 350 9.48 -4.07 -17.62
C LEU A 350 10.56 -4.88 -18.34
N ASP A 351 10.11 -5.92 -19.01
CA ASP A 351 10.89 -6.92 -19.74
C ASP A 351 10.18 -7.21 -21.06
N PRO A 352 10.90 -7.29 -22.19
CA PRO A 352 10.29 -7.49 -23.51
C PRO A 352 9.47 -8.77 -23.62
N HIS A 353 9.75 -9.80 -22.81
CA HIS A 353 8.99 -11.05 -22.79
C HIS A 353 7.65 -10.96 -22.05
N ILE A 354 7.46 -9.91 -21.23
CA ILE A 354 6.25 -9.70 -20.42
C ILE A 354 5.39 -8.60 -21.02
N VAL A 355 5.96 -7.40 -21.23
CA VAL A 355 5.21 -6.23 -21.72
C VAL A 355 5.24 -6.10 -23.25
N GLY A 356 6.08 -6.85 -23.92
CA GLY A 356 6.29 -6.79 -25.36
C GLY A 356 7.48 -5.90 -25.74
N GLU A 357 8.05 -6.16 -26.94
CA GLU A 357 9.25 -5.45 -27.41
C GLU A 357 9.02 -3.96 -27.64
N GLU A 358 7.87 -3.58 -28.17
CA GLU A 358 7.57 -2.17 -28.47
C GLU A 358 7.47 -1.34 -27.20
N HIS A 359 6.72 -1.81 -26.21
CA HIS A 359 6.63 -1.16 -24.89
C HIS A 359 8.02 -1.01 -24.26
N TYR A 360 8.79 -2.08 -24.23
CA TYR A 360 10.13 -2.08 -23.65
C TYR A 360 11.06 -1.09 -24.36
N LYS A 361 11.11 -1.07 -25.69
CA LYS A 361 11.93 -0.17 -26.48
C LYS A 361 11.57 1.30 -26.25
N VAL A 362 10.27 1.63 -26.22
CA VAL A 362 9.80 2.99 -25.98
C VAL A 362 10.14 3.43 -24.55
N ALA A 363 9.92 2.58 -23.56
CA ALA A 363 10.27 2.87 -22.17
C ALA A 363 11.77 3.12 -21.99
N ARG A 364 12.60 2.29 -22.58
CA ARG A 364 14.07 2.47 -22.56
C ARG A 364 14.49 3.74 -23.27
N GLY A 365 13.92 4.04 -24.42
CA GLY A 365 14.18 5.28 -25.17
C GLY A 365 13.85 6.53 -24.35
N VAL A 366 12.72 6.52 -23.64
CA VAL A 366 12.34 7.59 -22.71
C VAL A 366 13.35 7.73 -21.58
N GLN A 367 13.75 6.64 -20.96
CA GLN A 367 14.75 6.65 -19.88
C GLN A 367 16.11 7.18 -20.36
N GLU A 368 16.57 6.74 -21.51
CA GLU A 368 17.85 7.16 -22.10
C GLU A 368 17.88 8.66 -22.41
N ILE A 369 16.84 9.18 -23.03
CA ILE A 369 16.77 10.60 -23.37
C ILE A 369 16.66 11.48 -22.11
N LEU A 370 15.91 11.06 -21.10
CA LEU A 370 15.81 11.77 -19.84
C LEU A 370 17.10 11.71 -19.02
N GLN A 371 17.82 10.59 -19.05
CA GLN A 371 19.12 10.45 -18.43
C GLN A 371 20.15 11.38 -19.09
N LYS A 372 20.21 11.40 -20.41
CA LYS A 372 21.09 12.31 -21.14
C LYS A 372 20.75 13.77 -20.87
N TYR A 373 19.46 14.11 -20.79
CA TYR A 373 19.05 15.46 -20.42
C TYR A 373 19.51 15.84 -19.02
N LYS A 374 19.40 14.94 -18.04
CA LYS A 374 19.89 15.16 -16.68
C LYS A 374 21.39 15.45 -16.65
N GLU A 375 22.18 14.73 -17.44
CA GLU A 375 23.63 14.96 -17.57
C GLU A 375 23.95 16.32 -18.23
N LEU A 376 23.13 16.77 -19.19
CA LEU A 376 23.29 18.05 -19.86
C LEU A 376 22.84 19.26 -18.99
N GLN A 377 22.01 19.03 -17.97
CA GLN A 377 21.51 20.12 -17.12
C GLN A 377 22.61 20.93 -16.43
N ASP A 378 23.68 20.27 -15.98
CA ASP A 378 24.81 20.95 -15.35
C ASP A 378 25.56 21.83 -16.36
N ILE A 379 25.72 21.36 -17.58
CA ILE A 379 26.32 22.12 -18.69
C ILE A 379 25.45 23.33 -19.03
N ILE A 380 24.15 23.13 -19.16
CA ILE A 380 23.19 24.20 -19.46
C ILE A 380 23.20 25.26 -18.37
N ALA A 381 23.27 24.87 -17.10
CA ALA A 381 23.29 25.79 -15.97
C ALA A 381 24.55 26.67 -15.93
N ILE A 382 25.68 26.15 -16.37
CA ILE A 382 26.99 26.86 -16.31
C ILE A 382 27.25 27.64 -17.60
N LEU A 383 27.04 27.02 -18.75
CA LEU A 383 27.44 27.56 -20.06
C LEU A 383 26.26 28.08 -20.90
N GLY A 384 25.05 27.72 -20.58
CA GLY A 384 23.86 28.06 -21.35
C GLY A 384 23.55 27.07 -22.48
N MET A 385 22.35 27.20 -23.04
CA MET A 385 21.87 26.32 -24.14
C MET A 385 22.65 26.48 -25.43
N ASP A 386 23.20 27.68 -25.66
CA ASP A 386 23.85 28.01 -26.93
C ASP A 386 25.17 27.24 -27.17
N GLU A 387 25.81 26.81 -26.07
CA GLU A 387 27.06 26.05 -26.09
C GLU A 387 26.85 24.54 -26.39
N LEU A 388 25.60 24.07 -26.44
CA LEU A 388 25.30 22.69 -26.79
C LEU A 388 25.44 22.45 -28.28
N SER A 389 25.83 21.23 -28.65
CA SER A 389 25.77 20.76 -30.05
C SER A 389 24.30 20.75 -30.52
N GLU A 390 24.10 20.82 -31.84
CA GLU A 390 22.75 20.73 -32.42
C GLU A 390 22.06 19.41 -32.06
N GLU A 391 22.80 18.32 -31.95
CA GLU A 391 22.31 17.03 -31.50
C GLU A 391 21.83 17.08 -30.05
N ASP A 392 22.61 17.69 -29.15
CA ASP A 392 22.24 17.83 -27.75
C ASP A 392 21.05 18.79 -27.54
N LYS A 393 20.97 19.87 -28.33
CA LYS A 393 19.78 20.74 -28.34
C LYS A 393 18.52 20.00 -28.72
N LEU A 394 18.61 19.10 -29.71
CA LEU A 394 17.48 18.24 -30.09
C LEU A 394 17.08 17.27 -28.98
N VAL A 395 18.06 16.64 -28.31
CA VAL A 395 17.84 15.79 -27.14
C VAL A 395 17.12 16.55 -26.04
N VAL A 396 17.58 17.75 -25.70
CA VAL A 396 16.95 18.60 -24.68
C VAL A 396 15.52 18.97 -25.05
N SER A 397 15.28 19.33 -26.31
CA SER A 397 13.94 19.70 -26.78
C SER A 397 12.96 18.52 -26.64
N ARG A 398 13.35 17.33 -27.08
CA ARG A 398 12.54 16.11 -26.99
C ARG A 398 12.36 15.67 -25.53
N ALA A 399 13.42 15.72 -24.72
CA ALA A 399 13.37 15.38 -23.31
C ALA A 399 12.38 16.25 -22.53
N ARG A 400 12.35 17.55 -22.78
CA ARG A 400 11.38 18.47 -22.17
C ARG A 400 9.94 18.17 -22.57
N LYS A 401 9.70 17.83 -23.84
CA LYS A 401 8.38 17.38 -24.30
C LYS A 401 7.95 16.09 -23.62
N ILE A 402 8.84 15.12 -23.52
CA ILE A 402 8.61 13.85 -22.83
C ILE A 402 8.29 14.09 -21.36
N GLN A 403 9.06 14.92 -20.67
CA GLN A 403 8.85 15.25 -19.27
C GLN A 403 7.46 15.83 -19.02
N ARG A 404 7.01 16.75 -19.87
CA ARG A 404 5.68 17.32 -19.79
C ARG A 404 4.59 16.35 -20.19
N PHE A 405 4.84 15.50 -21.18
CA PHE A 405 3.87 14.48 -21.61
C PHE A 405 3.70 13.34 -20.60
N LEU A 406 4.64 13.15 -19.67
CA LEU A 406 4.47 12.26 -18.52
C LEU A 406 3.42 12.78 -17.52
N SER A 407 3.11 14.08 -17.53
CA SER A 407 2.01 14.63 -16.76
C SER A 407 0.66 14.23 -17.35
N GLN A 408 -0.36 14.21 -16.49
CA GLN A 408 -1.69 13.76 -16.86
C GLN A 408 -2.73 14.34 -15.90
N PRO A 409 -3.88 14.81 -16.38
CA PRO A 409 -4.94 15.26 -15.51
C PRO A 409 -5.64 14.05 -14.85
N PHE A 410 -5.87 14.14 -13.55
CA PHE A 410 -6.54 13.11 -12.77
C PHE A 410 -8.00 13.42 -12.53
N HIS A 411 -8.87 12.39 -12.56
CA HIS A 411 -10.29 12.51 -12.28
C HIS A 411 -10.54 13.09 -10.88
N VAL A 412 -9.78 12.61 -9.89
CA VAL A 412 -9.92 13.03 -8.49
C VAL A 412 -9.41 14.46 -8.24
N ALA A 413 -8.67 15.03 -9.15
CA ALA A 413 -8.12 16.40 -9.04
C ALA A 413 -8.90 17.44 -9.86
N THR A 414 -9.93 17.05 -10.58
CA THR A 414 -10.72 17.93 -11.48
C THR A 414 -11.22 19.18 -10.77
N GLN A 415 -11.70 19.06 -9.54
CA GLN A 415 -12.19 20.20 -8.75
C GLN A 415 -11.10 21.22 -8.38
N PHE A 416 -9.84 20.82 -8.33
CA PHE A 416 -8.71 21.68 -8.00
C PHE A 416 -8.02 22.26 -9.23
N THR A 417 -7.95 21.48 -10.30
CA THR A 417 -7.22 21.85 -11.53
C THR A 417 -8.11 22.48 -12.59
N GLY A 418 -9.42 22.22 -12.53
CA GLY A 418 -10.35 22.58 -13.59
C GLY A 418 -10.19 21.76 -14.89
N LEU A 419 -9.32 20.75 -14.88
CA LEU A 419 -9.07 19.88 -16.01
C LEU A 419 -9.86 18.58 -15.87
N GLU A 420 -10.47 18.14 -16.97
CA GLU A 420 -11.13 16.84 -17.02
C GLU A 420 -10.09 15.73 -16.92
N GLY A 421 -10.32 14.78 -15.99
CA GLY A 421 -9.44 13.64 -15.81
C GLY A 421 -9.41 12.72 -17.02
N ARG A 422 -8.26 12.07 -17.24
CA ARG A 422 -8.03 11.16 -18.37
C ARG A 422 -7.46 9.84 -17.90
N TYR A 423 -8.12 8.76 -18.29
CA TYR A 423 -7.56 7.41 -18.30
C TYR A 423 -6.89 7.19 -19.66
N VAL A 424 -5.61 6.87 -19.69
CA VAL A 424 -4.87 6.68 -20.94
C VAL A 424 -4.49 5.21 -21.10
N PRO A 425 -5.10 4.49 -22.07
CA PRO A 425 -4.72 3.11 -22.35
C PRO A 425 -3.23 3.00 -22.73
N ILE A 426 -2.59 1.88 -22.35
CA ILE A 426 -1.16 1.69 -22.57
C ILE A 426 -0.76 1.79 -24.04
N GLY A 427 -1.60 1.32 -24.96
CA GLY A 427 -1.35 1.43 -26.40
C GLY A 427 -1.20 2.89 -26.88
N GLU A 428 -2.06 3.77 -26.39
CA GLU A 428 -2.00 5.21 -26.67
C GLU A 428 -0.77 5.87 -26.04
N THR A 429 -0.40 5.45 -24.83
CA THR A 429 0.81 5.92 -24.15
C THR A 429 2.06 5.54 -24.93
N ILE A 430 2.21 4.29 -25.34
CA ILE A 430 3.35 3.81 -26.13
C ILE A 430 3.43 4.57 -27.44
N GLN A 431 2.32 4.72 -28.17
CA GLN A 431 2.27 5.42 -29.44
C GLN A 431 2.70 6.88 -29.31
N GLY A 432 2.18 7.58 -28.31
CA GLY A 432 2.50 8.99 -28.09
C GLY A 432 3.99 9.23 -27.79
N PHE A 433 4.57 8.46 -26.87
CA PHE A 433 5.99 8.57 -26.56
C PHE A 433 6.90 8.14 -27.71
N LYS A 434 6.51 7.10 -28.43
CA LYS A 434 7.21 6.66 -29.64
C LYS A 434 7.30 7.77 -30.68
N GLU A 435 6.20 8.45 -30.97
CA GLU A 435 6.16 9.56 -31.94
C GLU A 435 7.04 10.73 -31.51
N ILE A 436 7.09 11.06 -30.21
CA ILE A 436 7.97 12.10 -29.70
C ILE A 436 9.44 11.70 -29.87
N LEU A 437 9.80 10.46 -29.53
CA LEU A 437 11.15 9.94 -29.67
C LEU A 437 11.62 9.91 -31.14
N GLU A 438 10.72 9.59 -32.07
CA GLU A 438 11.00 9.56 -33.52
C GLU A 438 11.04 10.96 -34.15
N GLY A 439 10.72 12.00 -33.41
CA GLY A 439 10.77 13.39 -33.84
C GLY A 439 9.60 13.86 -34.67
N LYS A 440 8.50 13.12 -34.72
CA LYS A 440 7.28 13.49 -35.47
C LYS A 440 6.63 14.79 -34.99
N HIS A 441 6.95 15.21 -33.78
CA HIS A 441 6.37 16.39 -33.15
C HIS A 441 7.43 17.41 -32.70
N ASP A 442 8.60 17.42 -33.39
CA ASP A 442 9.69 18.33 -33.04
C ASP A 442 9.34 19.80 -33.26
N ASP A 443 8.38 20.11 -34.12
CA ASP A 443 7.86 21.44 -34.43
C ASP A 443 6.83 21.96 -33.41
N ILE A 444 6.32 21.12 -32.54
CA ILE A 444 5.31 21.50 -31.54
C ILE A 444 6.03 22.01 -30.27
N PRO A 445 5.69 23.21 -29.77
CA PRO A 445 6.24 23.73 -28.53
C PRO A 445 5.94 22.83 -27.32
N GLU A 446 6.90 22.71 -26.40
CA GLU A 446 6.82 21.81 -25.24
C GLU A 446 5.61 22.05 -24.32
N GLY A 447 5.11 23.27 -24.24
CA GLY A 447 3.95 23.62 -23.42
C GLY A 447 2.67 22.90 -23.79
N TYR A 448 2.49 22.50 -25.04
CA TYR A 448 1.30 21.77 -25.49
C TYR A 448 1.22 20.34 -24.96
N PHE A 449 2.34 19.78 -24.48
CA PHE A 449 2.41 18.42 -23.94
C PHE A 449 2.05 18.34 -22.44
N LEU A 450 1.98 19.48 -21.75
CA LEU A 450 1.67 19.51 -20.33
C LEU A 450 0.20 19.17 -20.10
N ASN A 451 -0.05 18.25 -19.15
CA ASN A 451 -1.41 17.82 -18.79
C ASN A 451 -2.25 17.33 -20.00
N ALA A 452 -1.59 16.69 -20.95
CA ALA A 452 -2.28 16.00 -22.04
C ALA A 452 -2.62 14.57 -21.62
N GLY A 453 -3.69 14.01 -22.13
CA GLY A 453 -3.99 12.58 -22.03
C GLY A 453 -3.12 11.80 -23.04
N ASN A 454 -3.59 11.65 -24.25
CA ASN A 454 -2.84 11.01 -25.35
C ASN A 454 -2.23 12.04 -26.29
N ILE A 455 -1.54 11.57 -27.34
CA ILE A 455 -0.91 12.46 -28.33
C ILE A 455 -1.94 13.25 -29.15
N ASP A 456 -3.14 12.70 -29.37
CA ASP A 456 -4.19 13.40 -30.11
C ASP A 456 -4.69 14.64 -29.35
N ASP A 457 -4.66 14.61 -28.02
CA ASP A 457 -4.97 15.78 -27.19
C ASP A 457 -3.96 16.91 -27.42
N VAL A 458 -2.69 16.57 -27.60
CA VAL A 458 -1.63 17.53 -27.94
C VAL A 458 -1.90 18.14 -29.32
N LEU A 459 -2.18 17.30 -30.32
CA LEU A 459 -2.44 17.73 -31.67
C LEU A 459 -3.70 18.61 -31.79
N ALA A 460 -4.71 18.33 -30.98
CA ALA A 460 -5.93 19.13 -30.92
C ALA A 460 -5.69 20.56 -30.37
N ARG A 461 -4.68 20.74 -29.53
CA ARG A 461 -4.31 22.05 -28.97
C ARG A 461 -3.54 22.92 -29.95
N VAL A 462 -2.93 22.33 -30.97
CA VAL A 462 -2.13 23.04 -31.99
C VAL A 462 -3.02 23.64 -33.08
N LYS A 463 -4.21 23.08 -33.27
CA LYS A 463 -5.22 23.55 -34.25
C LYS A 463 -5.99 24.74 -33.67
#